data_c5cb9d1c0fbcbb7aa1c0141e51ed6ad2
#
_entry.id   c5cb9d1c0fbcbb7aa1c0141e51ed6ad2
#
_cell.length_a   1.000
_cell.length_b   1.000
_cell.length_c   1.000
_cell.angle_alpha   90.00
_cell.angle_beta   90.00
_cell.angle_gamma   90.00
#
_symmetry.space_group_name_H-M   'P 1'
#
loop_
_entity.id
_entity.type
_entity.pdbx_description
1 polymer ?
#
loop_
_entity_poly.entity_id
_entity_poly.type
_entity_poly.pdbx_seq_one_letter_code
_entity_poly.pdbx_strand_id
1 'polypeptide(L)'
;TNGIFVEQSLIISTVLASLVFCIFNFRPKGNAKCFAGDVGSIGIAFIILFLLGNVMIKTTDITWLIFLLVYGVDGCLTIVHRIMLHENLGEAHRKHAYQIMANELKVGHVKVALLYTVMQLVISLGFIYLCPDTVIAHWLYLVGVSAVLAVAYILFMKKNYHLHEEYLISLKQ
;
A
#
# COMPACT_ATOMS: atom_id res chain seq x y z
N THR A 1 -12.01 -17.51 -24.02
CA THR A 1 -12.47 -16.14 -23.86
C THR A 1 -11.26 -15.25 -23.81
N ASN A 2 -10.98 -14.48 -24.85
CA ASN A 2 -9.95 -13.45 -24.83
C ASN A 2 -10.38 -12.38 -23.81
N GLY A 3 -9.92 -12.55 -22.58
CA GLY A 3 -10.34 -11.72 -21.44
C GLY A 3 -9.61 -10.40 -21.43
N ILE A 4 -9.95 -9.48 -22.32
CA ILE A 4 -9.59 -8.07 -22.14
C ILE A 4 -10.47 -7.54 -21.01
N PHE A 5 -9.87 -7.37 -19.82
CA PHE A 5 -10.57 -6.85 -18.64
C PHE A 5 -10.81 -5.34 -18.76
N VAL A 6 -9.84 -4.63 -19.33
CA VAL A 6 -9.86 -3.17 -19.52
C VAL A 6 -9.11 -2.84 -20.82
N GLU A 7 -9.42 -1.70 -21.42
CA GLU A 7 -8.69 -1.16 -22.57
C GLU A 7 -7.18 -1.07 -22.25
N GLN A 8 -6.36 -1.70 -23.10
CA GLN A 8 -4.90 -1.69 -22.94
C GLN A 8 -4.31 -0.28 -22.95
N SER A 9 -4.92 0.62 -23.73
CA SER A 9 -4.53 2.03 -23.82
C SER A 9 -4.60 2.72 -22.46
N LEU A 10 -5.60 2.43 -21.63
CA LEU A 10 -5.71 2.99 -20.27
C LEU A 10 -4.56 2.51 -19.37
N ILE A 11 -4.25 1.21 -19.43
CA ILE A 11 -3.16 0.65 -18.62
C ILE A 11 -1.82 1.25 -19.03
N ILE A 12 -1.54 1.26 -20.33
CA ILE A 12 -0.28 1.82 -20.88
C ILE A 12 -0.14 3.30 -20.53
N SER A 13 -1.19 4.10 -20.73
CA SER A 13 -1.17 5.53 -20.41
C SER A 13 -0.92 5.77 -18.93
N THR A 14 -1.57 4.99 -18.05
CA THR A 14 -1.40 5.11 -16.60
C THR A 14 0.01 4.74 -16.17
N VAL A 15 0.58 3.67 -16.73
CA VAL A 15 1.96 3.26 -16.45
C VAL A 15 2.95 4.32 -16.92
N LEU A 16 2.81 4.81 -18.15
CA LEU A 16 3.70 5.85 -18.71
C LEU A 16 3.62 7.15 -17.90
N ALA A 17 2.40 7.60 -17.55
CA ALA A 17 2.21 8.80 -16.73
C ALA A 17 2.86 8.63 -15.34
N SER A 18 2.71 7.44 -14.72
CA SER A 18 3.32 7.14 -13.43
C SER A 18 4.85 7.11 -13.51
N LEU A 19 5.43 6.57 -14.58
CA LEU A 19 6.88 6.57 -14.80
C LEU A 19 7.42 7.99 -14.96
N VAL A 20 6.75 8.84 -15.76
CA VAL A 20 7.10 10.25 -15.90
C VAL A 20 7.02 10.97 -14.56
N PHE A 21 5.95 10.75 -13.79
CA PHE A 21 5.83 11.30 -12.44
C PHE A 21 7.01 10.88 -11.54
N CYS A 22 7.40 9.60 -11.55
CA CYS A 22 8.52 9.10 -10.78
C CYS A 22 9.85 9.79 -11.12
N ILE A 23 10.11 10.07 -12.40
CA ILE A 23 11.32 10.79 -12.83
C ILE A 23 11.42 12.18 -12.20
N PHE A 24 10.30 12.87 -12.03
CA PHE A 24 10.25 14.22 -11.44
C PHE A 24 10.14 14.21 -9.91
N ASN A 25 9.55 13.17 -9.32
CA ASN A 25 9.30 13.07 -7.88
C ASN A 25 10.43 12.35 -7.12
N PHE A 26 10.96 11.23 -7.66
CA PHE A 26 12.00 10.43 -7.00
C PHE A 26 13.38 11.03 -7.16
N ARG A 27 13.58 12.20 -6.59
CA ARG A 27 14.84 12.93 -6.61
C ARG A 27 15.41 13.06 -5.20
N PRO A 28 16.71 13.38 -5.04
CA PRO A 28 17.30 13.67 -3.73
C PRO A 28 16.47 14.70 -2.97
N LYS A 29 16.52 14.62 -1.64
CA LYS A 29 15.75 15.49 -0.73
C LYS A 29 15.90 16.97 -1.13
N GLY A 30 14.79 17.66 -1.29
CA GLY A 30 14.72 19.06 -1.69
C GLY A 30 14.75 19.32 -3.22
N ASN A 31 14.98 18.30 -4.05
CA ASN A 31 15.06 18.43 -5.50
C ASN A 31 13.86 17.85 -6.26
N ALA A 32 12.84 17.38 -5.56
CA ALA A 32 11.59 16.93 -6.19
C ALA A 32 10.94 18.12 -6.92
N LYS A 33 10.58 17.91 -8.20
CA LYS A 33 9.99 18.97 -9.05
C LYS A 33 8.49 18.89 -9.15
N CYS A 34 7.89 17.78 -8.75
CA CYS A 34 6.46 17.61 -8.70
C CYS A 34 6.03 16.90 -7.43
N PHE A 35 4.78 17.08 -7.11
CA PHE A 35 4.13 16.55 -5.93
C PHE A 35 2.72 16.08 -6.32
N ALA A 36 2.34 14.87 -5.94
CA ALA A 36 1.05 14.30 -6.33
C ALA A 36 -0.13 15.08 -5.73
N GLY A 37 0.02 15.52 -4.48
CA GLY A 37 -1.07 16.12 -3.73
C GLY A 37 -2.26 15.19 -3.58
N ASP A 38 -3.34 15.72 -3.05
CA ASP A 38 -4.57 14.94 -2.85
C ASP A 38 -5.22 14.56 -4.20
N VAL A 39 -5.19 15.45 -5.18
CA VAL A 39 -5.76 15.19 -6.51
C VAL A 39 -5.04 14.04 -7.21
N GLY A 40 -3.70 14.03 -7.19
CA GLY A 40 -2.94 12.96 -7.84
C GLY A 40 -3.05 11.63 -7.12
N SER A 41 -3.01 11.62 -5.78
CA SER A 41 -3.13 10.39 -4.98
C SER A 41 -4.54 9.79 -5.07
N ILE A 42 -5.59 10.60 -5.02
CA ILE A 42 -6.97 10.16 -5.19
C ILE A 42 -7.19 9.67 -6.63
N GLY A 43 -6.69 10.41 -7.62
CA GLY A 43 -6.83 10.05 -9.04
C GLY A 43 -6.23 8.67 -9.35
N ILE A 44 -5.00 8.40 -8.90
CA ILE A 44 -4.37 7.08 -9.12
C ILE A 44 -5.09 5.97 -8.33
N ALA A 45 -5.59 6.26 -7.13
CA ALA A 45 -6.36 5.30 -6.35
C ALA A 45 -7.66 4.90 -7.08
N PHE A 46 -8.40 5.85 -7.67
CA PHE A 46 -9.58 5.55 -8.48
C PHE A 46 -9.26 4.69 -9.70
N ILE A 47 -8.15 4.98 -10.41
CA ILE A 47 -7.72 4.17 -11.55
C ILE A 47 -7.42 2.74 -11.12
N ILE A 48 -6.66 2.55 -10.03
CA ILE A 48 -6.33 1.23 -9.50
C ILE A 48 -7.59 0.47 -9.08
N LEU A 49 -8.50 1.12 -8.36
CA LEU A 49 -9.76 0.51 -7.93
C LEU A 49 -10.66 0.16 -9.12
N PHE A 50 -10.69 0.99 -10.17
CA PHE A 50 -11.43 0.69 -11.40
C PHE A 50 -10.85 -0.53 -12.11
N LEU A 51 -9.53 -0.60 -12.27
CA LEU A 51 -8.85 -1.74 -12.90
C LEU A 51 -9.11 -3.03 -12.12
N LEU A 52 -8.90 -3.00 -10.80
CA LEU A 52 -9.08 -4.13 -9.90
C LEU A 52 -10.56 -4.55 -9.84
N GLY A 53 -11.48 -3.60 -9.73
CA GLY A 53 -12.92 -3.86 -9.73
C GLY A 53 -13.38 -4.57 -11.01
N ASN A 54 -12.86 -4.19 -12.19
CA ASN A 54 -13.16 -4.89 -13.43
C ASN A 54 -12.66 -6.34 -13.42
N VAL A 55 -11.46 -6.60 -12.87
CA VAL A 55 -10.96 -7.98 -12.73
C VAL A 55 -11.87 -8.77 -11.79
N MET A 56 -12.20 -8.23 -10.63
CA MET A 56 -13.04 -8.89 -9.62
C MET A 56 -14.45 -9.20 -10.15
N ILE A 57 -15.08 -8.26 -10.87
CA ILE A 57 -16.41 -8.47 -11.48
C ILE A 57 -16.37 -9.56 -12.56
N LYS A 58 -15.35 -9.53 -13.43
CA LYS A 58 -15.24 -10.49 -14.53
C LYS A 58 -14.85 -11.90 -14.09
N THR A 59 -14.08 -12.00 -13.02
CA THR A 59 -13.68 -13.30 -12.44
C THR A 59 -14.64 -13.79 -11.36
N THR A 60 -15.55 -12.93 -10.89
CA THR A 60 -16.38 -13.18 -9.71
C THR A 60 -15.58 -13.59 -8.47
N ASP A 61 -14.35 -13.10 -8.37
CA ASP A 61 -13.40 -13.43 -7.31
C ASP A 61 -12.87 -12.16 -6.63
N ILE A 62 -13.19 -11.99 -5.36
CA ILE A 62 -12.75 -10.86 -4.54
C ILE A 62 -11.28 -11.01 -4.08
N THR A 63 -10.70 -12.20 -4.18
CA THR A 63 -9.34 -12.45 -3.71
C THR A 63 -8.27 -11.68 -4.50
N TRP A 64 -8.63 -11.10 -5.64
CA TRP A 64 -7.80 -10.14 -6.37
C TRP A 64 -7.42 -8.89 -5.56
N LEU A 65 -8.06 -8.65 -4.41
CA LEU A 65 -7.60 -7.64 -3.43
C LEU A 65 -6.16 -7.89 -2.95
N ILE A 66 -5.60 -9.07 -3.20
CA ILE A 66 -4.19 -9.40 -2.95
C ILE A 66 -3.23 -8.37 -3.58
N PHE A 67 -3.60 -7.73 -4.69
CA PHE A 67 -2.79 -6.70 -5.35
C PHE A 67 -2.68 -5.38 -4.58
N LEU A 68 -3.45 -5.22 -3.50
CA LEU A 68 -3.38 -4.05 -2.60
C LEU A 68 -2.98 -4.46 -1.17
N LEU A 69 -2.56 -5.70 -0.97
CA LEU A 69 -2.53 -6.32 0.35
C LEU A 69 -1.55 -5.65 1.31
N VAL A 70 -0.34 -5.33 0.86
CA VAL A 70 0.69 -4.74 1.74
C VAL A 70 0.22 -3.40 2.30
N TYR A 71 -0.30 -2.52 1.44
CA TYR A 71 -0.85 -1.24 1.86
C TYR A 71 -2.17 -1.39 2.63
N GLY A 72 -3.01 -2.34 2.19
CA GLY A 72 -4.29 -2.64 2.83
C GLY A 72 -4.12 -3.11 4.28
N VAL A 73 -3.18 -4.02 4.54
CA VAL A 73 -2.90 -4.52 5.91
C VAL A 73 -2.35 -3.40 6.80
N ASP A 74 -1.39 -2.59 6.31
CA ASP A 74 -0.89 -1.44 7.06
C ASP A 74 -2.04 -0.45 7.39
N GLY A 75 -2.86 -0.11 6.40
CA GLY A 75 -4.00 0.80 6.59
C GLY A 75 -5.02 0.26 7.59
N CYS A 76 -5.50 -0.96 7.40
CA CYS A 76 -6.49 -1.57 8.27
C CYS A 76 -5.99 -1.72 9.72
N LEU A 77 -4.76 -2.21 9.90
CA LEU A 77 -4.21 -2.38 11.25
C LEU A 77 -3.90 -1.04 11.94
N THR A 78 -3.52 -0.02 11.17
CA THR A 78 -3.37 1.34 11.71
C THR A 78 -4.72 1.89 12.19
N ILE A 79 -5.79 1.68 11.42
CA ILE A 79 -7.16 2.08 11.83
C ILE A 79 -7.56 1.34 13.10
N VAL A 80 -7.38 0.01 13.16
CA VAL A 80 -7.68 -0.79 14.35
C VAL A 80 -6.88 -0.28 15.56
N HIS A 81 -5.59 0.00 15.39
CA HIS A 81 -4.76 0.54 16.46
C HIS A 81 -5.27 1.90 16.98
N ARG A 82 -5.70 2.79 16.09
CA ARG A 82 -6.29 4.08 16.46
C ARG A 82 -7.61 3.94 17.20
N ILE A 83 -8.46 2.98 16.79
CA ILE A 83 -9.71 2.65 17.51
C ILE A 83 -9.38 2.17 18.93
N MET A 84 -8.39 1.30 19.10
CA MET A 84 -7.95 0.82 20.43
C MET A 84 -7.42 1.97 21.32
N LEU A 85 -6.84 3.00 20.72
CA LEU A 85 -6.37 4.21 21.40
C LEU A 85 -7.49 5.25 21.61
N HIS A 86 -8.73 4.96 21.21
CA HIS A 86 -9.90 5.87 21.29
C HIS A 86 -9.68 7.20 20.56
N GLU A 87 -8.94 7.20 19.46
CA GLU A 87 -8.65 8.41 18.68
C GLU A 87 -9.76 8.74 17.69
N ASN A 88 -9.91 10.03 17.41
CA ASN A 88 -10.79 10.51 16.36
C ASN A 88 -10.24 10.11 14.98
N LEU A 89 -10.95 9.22 14.26
CA LEU A 89 -10.54 8.74 12.95
C LEU A 89 -10.58 9.81 11.85
N GLY A 90 -11.36 10.88 12.06
CA GLY A 90 -11.44 12.02 11.12
C GLY A 90 -10.25 12.96 11.18
N GLU A 91 -9.38 12.83 12.17
CA GLU A 91 -8.20 13.67 12.29
C GLU A 91 -7.01 13.11 11.50
N ALA A 92 -6.24 14.02 10.88
CA ALA A 92 -5.01 13.66 10.18
C ALA A 92 -4.00 13.01 11.13
N HIS A 93 -3.37 11.92 10.70
CA HIS A 93 -2.41 11.19 11.51
C HIS A 93 -1.19 10.74 10.69
N ARG A 94 -0.12 10.33 11.40
CA ARG A 94 1.13 9.81 10.80
C ARG A 94 1.57 8.51 11.47
N LYS A 95 0.63 7.56 11.66
CA LYS A 95 0.83 6.34 12.44
C LYS A 95 0.99 5.08 11.61
N HIS A 96 0.97 5.18 10.28
CA HIS A 96 1.24 4.05 9.42
C HIS A 96 2.69 3.55 9.58
N ALA A 97 2.91 2.25 9.47
CA ALA A 97 4.25 1.68 9.61
C ALA A 97 5.24 2.29 8.61
N TYR A 98 4.82 2.52 7.34
CA TYR A 98 5.67 3.17 6.35
C TYR A 98 6.04 4.62 6.73
N GLN A 99 5.16 5.35 7.42
CA GLN A 99 5.45 6.71 7.89
C GLN A 99 6.45 6.70 9.03
N ILE A 100 6.32 5.77 9.98
CA ILE A 100 7.28 5.59 11.08
C ILE A 100 8.66 5.22 10.53
N MET A 101 8.72 4.31 9.53
CA MET A 101 9.99 3.99 8.87
C MET A 101 10.63 5.22 8.21
N ALA A 102 9.84 6.03 7.52
CA ALA A 102 10.37 7.16 6.76
C ALA A 102 10.77 8.34 7.66
N ASN A 103 9.96 8.66 8.68
CA ASN A 103 10.11 9.87 9.49
C ASN A 103 10.95 9.61 10.75
N GLU A 104 10.56 8.64 11.59
CA GLU A 104 11.21 8.38 12.88
C GLU A 104 12.49 7.57 12.71
N LEU A 105 12.45 6.48 11.93
CA LEU A 105 13.64 5.68 11.64
C LEU A 105 14.55 6.30 10.55
N LYS A 106 14.12 7.39 9.91
CA LYS A 106 14.90 8.14 8.89
C LYS A 106 15.42 7.28 7.74
N VAL A 107 14.69 6.20 7.39
CA VAL A 107 15.07 5.30 6.29
C VAL A 107 15.03 6.02 4.92
N GLY A 108 14.22 7.06 4.83
CA GLY A 108 14.00 7.84 3.61
C GLY A 108 12.83 7.31 2.79
N HIS A 109 11.99 8.23 2.30
CA HIS A 109 10.72 7.93 1.65
C HIS A 109 10.85 6.99 0.44
N VAL A 110 11.87 7.22 -0.41
CA VAL A 110 12.08 6.39 -1.62
C VAL A 110 12.43 4.94 -1.26
N LYS A 111 13.26 4.73 -0.23
CA LYS A 111 13.63 3.37 0.20
C LYS A 111 12.42 2.63 0.79
N VAL A 112 11.59 3.33 1.58
CA VAL A 112 10.37 2.75 2.13
C VAL A 112 9.36 2.42 1.03
N ALA A 113 9.17 3.33 0.07
CA ALA A 113 8.31 3.09 -1.09
C ALA A 113 8.79 1.87 -1.90
N LEU A 114 10.11 1.77 -2.15
CA LEU A 114 10.69 0.61 -2.83
C LEU A 114 10.46 -0.70 -2.07
N LEU A 115 10.64 -0.70 -0.75
CA LEU A 115 10.37 -1.85 0.10
C LEU A 115 8.93 -2.34 -0.06
N TYR A 116 7.95 -1.43 0.07
CA TYR A 116 6.52 -1.76 -0.09
C TYR A 116 6.21 -2.26 -1.50
N THR A 117 6.80 -1.64 -2.52
CA THR A 117 6.65 -2.06 -3.92
C THR A 117 7.20 -3.47 -4.14
N VAL A 118 8.41 -3.77 -3.64
CA VAL A 118 9.02 -5.11 -3.78
C VAL A 118 8.20 -6.15 -3.03
N MET A 119 7.76 -5.86 -1.81
CA MET A 119 6.89 -6.77 -1.05
C MET A 119 5.60 -7.07 -1.80
N GLN A 120 4.92 -6.03 -2.29
CA GLN A 120 3.69 -6.20 -3.07
C GLN A 120 3.94 -6.96 -4.37
N LEU A 121 5.04 -6.69 -5.07
CA LEU A 121 5.39 -7.38 -6.31
C LEU A 121 5.62 -8.88 -6.07
N VAL A 122 6.38 -9.25 -5.02
CA VAL A 122 6.62 -10.66 -4.66
C VAL A 122 5.30 -11.38 -4.34
N ILE A 123 4.42 -10.75 -3.56
CA ILE A 123 3.11 -11.31 -3.21
C ILE A 123 2.26 -11.47 -4.48
N SER A 124 2.22 -10.46 -5.33
CA SER A 124 1.42 -10.48 -6.56
C SER A 124 1.92 -11.54 -7.55
N LEU A 125 3.24 -11.65 -7.75
CA LEU A 125 3.83 -12.67 -8.62
C LEU A 125 3.65 -14.07 -8.04
N GLY A 126 3.78 -14.22 -6.72
CA GLY A 126 3.48 -15.50 -6.04
C GLY A 126 2.03 -15.93 -6.24
N PHE A 127 1.08 -15.01 -6.16
CA PHE A 127 -0.32 -15.30 -6.44
C PHE A 127 -0.56 -15.72 -7.89
N ILE A 128 0.02 -15.01 -8.86
CA ILE A 128 -0.19 -15.29 -10.29
C ILE A 128 0.45 -16.61 -10.72
N TYR A 129 1.68 -16.90 -10.27
CA TYR A 129 2.48 -17.99 -10.81
C TYR A 129 2.54 -19.24 -9.93
N LEU A 130 2.34 -19.11 -8.62
CA LEU A 130 2.49 -20.23 -7.68
C LEU A 130 1.17 -20.68 -7.07
N CYS A 131 0.15 -19.79 -7.01
CA CYS A 131 -1.14 -20.15 -6.44
C CYS A 131 -1.95 -20.97 -7.47
N PRO A 132 -2.46 -22.16 -7.11
CA PRO A 132 -3.36 -22.91 -7.97
C PRO A 132 -4.65 -22.12 -8.26
N ASP A 133 -5.16 -22.24 -9.49
CA ASP A 133 -6.40 -21.55 -9.91
C ASP A 133 -7.65 -22.26 -9.33
N THR A 134 -7.77 -22.21 -8.02
CA THR A 134 -8.93 -22.71 -7.27
C THR A 134 -9.35 -21.69 -6.21
N VAL A 135 -10.64 -21.55 -6.00
CA VAL A 135 -11.20 -20.60 -5.00
C VAL A 135 -10.59 -20.84 -3.61
N ILE A 136 -10.43 -22.10 -3.20
CA ILE A 136 -9.87 -22.44 -1.90
C ILE A 136 -8.41 -21.99 -1.79
N ALA A 137 -7.59 -22.23 -2.83
CA ALA A 137 -6.18 -21.83 -2.83
C ALA A 137 -6.04 -20.29 -2.81
N HIS A 138 -6.87 -19.57 -3.55
CA HIS A 138 -6.90 -18.11 -3.54
C HIS A 138 -7.18 -17.55 -2.14
N TRP A 139 -8.20 -18.09 -1.45
CA TRP A 139 -8.51 -17.68 -0.08
C TRP A 139 -7.42 -18.06 0.92
N LEU A 140 -6.87 -19.26 0.82
CA LEU A 140 -5.76 -19.67 1.69
C LEU A 140 -4.53 -18.79 1.49
N TYR A 141 -4.21 -18.43 0.25
CA TYR A 141 -3.11 -17.52 -0.07
C TYR A 141 -3.38 -16.12 0.50
N LEU A 142 -4.56 -15.56 0.26
CA LEU A 142 -4.94 -14.23 0.76
C LEU A 142 -4.87 -14.16 2.30
N VAL A 143 -5.50 -15.12 2.98
CA VAL A 143 -5.53 -15.17 4.45
C VAL A 143 -4.14 -15.44 5.02
N GLY A 144 -3.41 -16.39 4.45
CA GLY A 144 -2.06 -16.74 4.90
C GLY A 144 -1.08 -15.58 4.79
N VAL A 145 -1.04 -14.91 3.62
CA VAL A 145 -0.17 -13.74 3.43
C VAL A 145 -0.63 -12.57 4.30
N SER A 146 -1.94 -12.34 4.45
CA SER A 146 -2.47 -11.31 5.36
C SER A 146 -2.04 -11.54 6.80
N ALA A 147 -2.07 -12.78 7.27
CA ALA A 147 -1.63 -13.14 8.63
C ALA A 147 -0.13 -12.88 8.82
N VAL A 148 0.71 -13.25 7.85
CA VAL A 148 2.16 -12.99 7.89
C VAL A 148 2.44 -11.48 7.94
N LEU A 149 1.78 -10.70 7.08
CA LEU A 149 1.93 -9.24 7.07
C LEU A 149 1.43 -8.60 8.37
N ALA A 150 0.32 -9.10 8.92
CA ALA A 150 -0.22 -8.61 10.19
C ALA A 150 0.75 -8.87 11.35
N VAL A 151 1.33 -10.07 11.42
CA VAL A 151 2.34 -10.37 12.42
C VAL A 151 3.57 -9.47 12.26
N ALA A 152 4.06 -9.29 11.04
CA ALA A 152 5.18 -8.40 10.75
C ALA A 152 4.87 -6.95 11.17
N TYR A 153 3.67 -6.45 10.86
CA TYR A 153 3.21 -5.11 11.27
C TYR A 153 3.16 -4.97 12.80
N ILE A 154 2.55 -5.94 13.50
CA ILE A 154 2.41 -5.91 14.96
C ILE A 154 3.79 -5.93 15.63
N LEU A 155 4.70 -6.79 15.18
CA LEU A 155 6.07 -6.84 15.70
C LEU A 155 6.83 -5.53 15.44
N PHE A 156 6.68 -4.97 14.24
CA PHE A 156 7.28 -3.69 13.89
C PHE A 156 6.74 -2.56 14.78
N MET A 157 5.43 -2.45 14.94
CA MET A 157 4.78 -1.43 15.76
C MET A 157 5.16 -1.59 17.23
N LYS A 158 5.11 -2.81 17.78
CA LYS A 158 5.52 -3.06 19.17
C LYS A 158 6.95 -2.61 19.46
N LYS A 159 7.84 -2.72 18.46
CA LYS A 159 9.25 -2.33 18.62
C LYS A 159 9.45 -0.82 18.45
N ASN A 160 8.76 -0.17 17.53
CA ASN A 160 9.14 1.16 17.06
C ASN A 160 8.09 2.25 17.38
N TYR A 161 6.90 1.91 17.86
CA TYR A 161 5.83 2.90 18.07
C TYR A 161 6.17 3.95 19.13
N HIS A 162 6.99 3.59 20.15
CA HIS A 162 7.48 4.53 21.15
C HIS A 162 8.22 5.73 20.55
N LEU A 163 8.94 5.54 19.43
CA LEU A 163 9.62 6.63 18.73
C LEU A 163 8.64 7.69 18.20
N HIS A 164 7.44 7.25 17.77
CA HIS A 164 6.39 8.16 17.33
C HIS A 164 5.81 8.94 18.52
N GLU A 165 5.63 8.31 19.67
CA GLU A 165 5.17 8.98 20.89
C GLU A 165 6.18 10.03 21.36
N GLU A 166 7.47 9.69 21.40
CA GLU A 166 8.55 10.64 21.73
C GLU A 166 8.56 11.85 20.76
N TYR A 167 8.39 11.60 19.46
CA TYR A 167 8.28 12.66 18.47
C TYR A 167 7.10 13.59 18.73
N LEU A 168 5.92 13.05 19.06
CA LEU A 168 4.74 13.87 19.40
C LEU A 168 4.95 14.70 20.66
N ILE A 169 5.66 14.19 21.66
CA ILE A 169 6.01 14.91 22.87
C ILE A 169 6.95 16.07 22.55
N SER A 170 7.94 15.84 21.67
CA SER A 170 8.89 16.88 21.26
C SER A 170 8.27 18.05 20.50
N LEU A 171 7.12 17.82 19.83
CA LEU A 171 6.38 18.90 19.14
C LEU A 171 5.54 19.79 20.07
N LYS A 172 5.30 19.34 21.31
CA LYS A 172 4.51 20.09 22.31
C LYS A 172 5.38 20.95 23.23
N GLN A 173 6.69 20.82 23.17
CA GLN A 173 7.68 21.64 23.84
C GLN A 173 8.13 22.81 22.95
#